data_4d8f38c320dad007494443f349a76060
#
_entry.id   4d8f38c320dad007494443f349a76060
#
_cell.length_a   1.000
_cell.length_b   1.000
_cell.length_c   1.000
_cell.angle_alpha   90.00
_cell.angle_beta   90.00
_cell.angle_gamma   90.00
#
_symmetry.space_group_name_H-M   'P 1'
#
loop_
_entity.id
_entity.type
_entity.pdbx_description
1 polymer ?
#
loop_
_entity_poly.entity_id
_entity_poly.type
_entity_poly.pdbx_seq_one_letter_code
_entity_poly.pdbx_strand_id
1 'polypeptide(L)'
;NDRRGDLMLLINGMPVIHIELKKSGVPVSQAYNQIEKYSREGVFTGLFSLVQVFVAMEPEESVYFANPGMDGKFNKDYYFHWADFNNEPINDWKKVASLLLSIPMAHQLIGYYTVADDADGVLKVMRSYQYYAANAISDKIKKTNWKDKNSLGGYIWHTTGSGKTMTSFKSAQLIANSKDADKVIFLMDRIELGTQSLQEYRAFADASDDVQATENTGVLVTKLKSNDPANTLIVTSIQKMSNINSEEDGLNSKDIELISNKRIVFIVDEAHRS
;
A
#
# COMPACT_ATOMS: atom_id res chain seq x y z
N ASN A 1 -16.20 30.23 18.67
CA ASN A 1 -17.17 29.51 17.82
C ASN A 1 -16.92 28.01 18.02
N ASP A 2 -17.83 27.39 18.79
CA ASP A 2 -17.82 25.95 18.99
C ASP A 2 -18.18 25.29 17.66
N ARG A 3 -17.16 24.69 16.99
CA ARG A 3 -17.37 23.91 15.80
C ARG A 3 -17.60 22.47 16.19
N ARG A 4 -18.54 21.81 15.55
CA ARG A 4 -18.90 20.44 15.81
C ARG A 4 -18.69 19.64 14.53
N GLY A 5 -17.81 18.63 14.58
CA GLY A 5 -17.79 17.55 13.61
C GLY A 5 -18.89 16.54 13.95
N ASP A 6 -19.38 15.82 12.95
CA ASP A 6 -20.50 14.90 13.15
C ASP A 6 -20.06 13.62 13.89
N LEU A 7 -18.98 12.97 13.42
CA LEU A 7 -18.49 11.72 14.01
C LEU A 7 -16.96 11.60 13.86
N MET A 8 -16.34 11.00 14.88
CA MET A 8 -14.90 10.74 14.89
C MET A 8 -14.64 9.30 15.33
N LEU A 9 -13.87 8.54 14.56
CA LEU A 9 -13.36 7.24 15.02
C LEU A 9 -12.03 7.45 15.71
N LEU A 10 -11.91 6.83 16.89
CA LEU A 10 -10.71 6.89 17.74
C LEU A 10 -10.07 5.52 17.85
N ILE A 11 -8.74 5.46 17.78
CA ILE A 11 -7.95 4.30 18.16
C ILE A 11 -7.17 4.66 19.42
N ASN A 12 -7.46 3.98 20.53
CA ASN A 12 -6.85 4.28 21.83
C ASN A 12 -6.96 5.77 22.23
N GLY A 13 -8.08 6.40 21.92
CA GLY A 13 -8.33 7.82 22.21
C GLY A 13 -7.76 8.80 21.19
N MET A 14 -6.99 8.33 20.21
CA MET A 14 -6.44 9.17 19.13
C MET A 14 -7.43 9.25 17.96
N PRO A 15 -7.80 10.45 17.49
CA PRO A 15 -8.68 10.61 16.34
C PRO A 15 -7.96 10.21 15.05
N VAL A 16 -8.51 9.25 14.33
CA VAL A 16 -7.87 8.72 13.11
C VAL A 16 -8.73 8.84 11.86
N ILE A 17 -10.06 8.82 12.00
CA ILE A 17 -11.00 9.02 10.89
C ILE A 17 -12.05 10.03 11.31
N HIS A 18 -12.24 11.08 10.51
CA HIS A 18 -13.33 12.03 10.67
C HIS A 18 -14.42 11.75 9.62
N ILE A 19 -15.67 11.72 10.07
CA ILE A 19 -16.83 11.44 9.22
C ILE A 19 -17.77 12.63 9.28
N GLU A 20 -18.09 13.18 8.13
CA GLU A 20 -19.07 14.24 7.97
C GLU A 20 -20.32 13.69 7.30
N LEU A 21 -21.48 13.93 7.92
CA LEU A 21 -22.76 13.33 7.53
C LEU A 21 -23.69 14.37 6.91
N LYS A 22 -24.47 13.95 5.92
CA LYS A 22 -25.58 14.71 5.39
C LYS A 22 -26.84 13.87 5.39
N LYS A 23 -27.99 14.53 5.49
CA LYS A 23 -29.30 13.87 5.38
C LYS A 23 -29.59 13.49 3.93
N SER A 24 -30.46 12.50 3.73
CA SER A 24 -30.94 12.10 2.41
C SER A 24 -31.43 13.32 1.59
N GLY A 25 -31.08 13.31 0.31
CA GLY A 25 -31.39 14.39 -0.64
C GLY A 25 -30.42 15.57 -0.61
N VAL A 26 -29.39 15.53 0.25
CA VAL A 26 -28.30 16.51 0.25
C VAL A 26 -27.08 15.86 -0.39
N PRO A 27 -26.56 16.41 -1.49
CA PRO A 27 -25.40 15.81 -2.19
C PRO A 27 -24.21 15.61 -1.26
N VAL A 28 -23.52 14.47 -1.37
CA VAL A 28 -22.31 14.14 -0.60
C VAL A 28 -21.22 15.21 -0.75
N SER A 29 -21.25 15.93 -1.87
CA SER A 29 -20.34 17.06 -2.11
C SER A 29 -20.43 18.17 -1.06
N GLN A 30 -21.58 18.35 -0.41
CA GLN A 30 -21.66 19.30 0.70
C GLN A 30 -20.90 18.80 1.93
N ALA A 31 -20.84 17.49 2.18
CA ALA A 31 -20.07 16.93 3.27
C ALA A 31 -18.55 17.11 3.04
N TYR A 32 -18.03 16.74 1.89
CA TYR A 32 -16.59 16.91 1.66
C TYR A 32 -16.18 18.38 1.53
N ASN A 33 -17.00 19.26 0.97
CA ASN A 33 -16.73 20.69 0.96
C ASN A 33 -16.71 21.29 2.38
N GLN A 34 -17.51 20.74 3.30
CA GLN A 34 -17.48 21.13 4.71
C GLN A 34 -16.19 20.68 5.39
N ILE A 35 -15.71 19.44 5.13
CA ILE A 35 -14.40 18.95 5.59
C ILE A 35 -13.27 19.87 5.08
N GLU A 36 -13.26 20.21 3.79
CA GLU A 36 -12.28 21.13 3.20
C GLU A 36 -12.32 22.52 3.88
N LYS A 37 -13.52 23.01 4.16
CA LYS A 37 -13.70 24.26 4.91
C LYS A 37 -13.11 24.17 6.31
N TYR A 38 -13.41 23.11 7.06
CA TYR A 38 -12.87 22.89 8.40
C TYR A 38 -11.34 22.81 8.40
N SER A 39 -10.74 22.14 7.41
CA SER A 39 -9.30 22.08 7.27
C SER A 39 -8.69 23.47 7.07
N ARG A 40 -9.23 24.26 6.12
CA ARG A 40 -8.78 25.64 5.89
C ARG A 40 -8.94 26.56 7.10
N GLU A 41 -9.90 26.28 7.95
CA GLU A 41 -10.17 27.04 9.18
C GLU A 41 -9.37 26.52 10.40
N GLY A 42 -8.44 25.57 10.19
CA GLY A 42 -7.54 25.06 11.22
C GLY A 42 -8.20 24.15 12.26
N VAL A 43 -9.32 23.48 11.92
CA VAL A 43 -9.97 22.53 12.84
C VAL A 43 -9.10 21.29 13.06
N PHE A 44 -8.42 20.83 12.01
CA PHE A 44 -7.55 19.64 12.09
C PHE A 44 -6.12 20.01 12.50
N THR A 45 -5.99 20.62 13.69
CA THR A 45 -4.71 20.99 14.31
C THR A 45 -4.60 20.40 15.71
N GLY A 46 -3.41 20.43 16.31
CA GLY A 46 -3.18 19.83 17.62
C GLY A 46 -3.49 18.33 17.60
N LEU A 47 -4.33 17.85 18.51
CA LEU A 47 -4.73 16.43 18.57
C LEU A 47 -5.44 15.97 17.28
N PHE A 48 -6.22 16.82 16.65
CA PHE A 48 -6.97 16.49 15.43
C PHE A 48 -6.09 16.45 14.16
N SER A 49 -4.82 16.85 14.22
CA SER A 49 -3.87 16.63 13.15
C SER A 49 -3.55 15.14 12.93
N LEU A 50 -3.89 14.28 13.90
CA LEU A 50 -3.76 12.82 13.80
C LEU A 50 -4.82 12.16 12.90
N VAL A 51 -5.85 12.91 12.47
CA VAL A 51 -6.84 12.40 11.51
C VAL A 51 -6.16 12.11 10.18
N GLN A 52 -6.15 10.85 9.77
CA GLN A 52 -5.49 10.38 8.55
C GLN A 52 -6.47 10.26 7.38
N VAL A 53 -7.73 9.92 7.65
CA VAL A 53 -8.73 9.68 6.63
C VAL A 53 -10.00 10.48 6.92
N PHE A 54 -10.56 11.05 5.89
CA PHE A 54 -11.86 11.68 5.88
C PHE A 54 -12.89 10.81 5.19
N VAL A 55 -14.12 10.81 5.70
CA VAL A 55 -15.27 10.17 5.08
C VAL A 55 -16.40 11.19 4.99
N ALA A 56 -16.89 11.43 3.80
CA ALA A 56 -18.08 12.22 3.55
C ALA A 56 -19.21 11.27 3.18
N MET A 57 -20.34 11.36 3.85
CA MET A 57 -21.40 10.37 3.74
C MET A 57 -22.80 11.02 3.79
N GLU A 58 -23.67 10.51 2.94
CA GLU A 58 -25.11 10.64 3.04
C GLU A 58 -25.72 9.22 2.87
N PRO A 59 -27.03 9.01 3.08
CA PRO A 59 -27.58 7.65 3.12
C PRO A 59 -27.37 6.80 1.85
N GLU A 60 -27.18 7.41 0.70
CA GLU A 60 -27.13 6.74 -0.62
C GLU A 60 -25.78 6.90 -1.32
N GLU A 61 -24.87 7.71 -0.75
CA GLU A 61 -23.54 7.91 -1.31
C GLU A 61 -22.51 8.18 -0.21
N SER A 62 -21.31 7.64 -0.38
CA SER A 62 -20.17 7.94 0.48
C SER A 62 -18.87 7.98 -0.30
N VAL A 63 -17.98 8.87 0.11
CA VAL A 63 -16.61 8.93 -0.40
C VAL A 63 -15.63 9.00 0.76
N TYR A 64 -14.45 8.42 0.58
CA TYR A 64 -13.34 8.50 1.53
C TYR A 64 -12.06 8.97 0.83
N PHE A 65 -11.21 9.67 1.56
CA PHE A 65 -9.97 10.24 1.05
C PHE A 65 -8.98 10.50 2.19
N ALA A 66 -7.70 10.55 1.85
CA ALA A 66 -6.67 10.84 2.82
C ALA A 66 -6.68 12.33 3.22
N ASN A 67 -6.28 12.60 4.46
CA ASN A 67 -6.03 13.97 4.91
C ASN A 67 -4.75 14.47 4.23
N PRO A 68 -4.82 15.56 3.44
CA PRO A 68 -3.65 16.10 2.77
C PRO A 68 -2.67 16.82 3.73
N GLY A 69 -3.00 16.93 5.01
CA GLY A 69 -2.21 17.70 5.97
C GLY A 69 -2.45 19.20 5.89
N MET A 70 -1.72 19.97 6.72
CA MET A 70 -1.93 21.41 6.85
C MET A 70 -1.53 22.19 5.58
N ASP A 71 -0.49 21.75 4.90
CA ASP A 71 0.05 22.40 3.71
C ASP A 71 -0.43 21.74 2.41
N GLY A 72 -1.14 20.62 2.52
CA GLY A 72 -1.64 19.85 1.39
C GLY A 72 -2.90 20.43 0.77
N LYS A 73 -3.11 20.10 -0.51
CA LYS A 73 -4.30 20.52 -1.24
C LYS A 73 -5.27 19.35 -1.40
N PHE A 74 -6.53 19.60 -1.13
CA PHE A 74 -7.58 18.64 -1.46
C PHE A 74 -7.68 18.47 -2.99
N ASN A 75 -7.68 17.21 -3.44
CA ASN A 75 -7.84 16.86 -4.84
C ASN A 75 -8.95 15.82 -4.97
N LYS A 76 -10.03 16.19 -5.64
CA LYS A 76 -11.23 15.36 -5.81
C LYS A 76 -10.99 14.10 -6.65
N ASP A 77 -9.95 14.04 -7.43
CA ASP A 77 -9.55 12.84 -8.17
C ASP A 77 -9.11 11.69 -7.23
N TYR A 78 -8.81 12.02 -5.97
CA TYR A 78 -8.47 11.08 -4.90
C TYR A 78 -9.60 10.86 -3.90
N TYR A 79 -10.84 11.20 -4.24
CA TYR A 79 -12.02 10.89 -3.45
C TYR A 79 -12.63 9.59 -3.99
N PHE A 80 -12.63 8.55 -3.18
CA PHE A 80 -12.95 7.20 -3.64
C PHE A 80 -14.25 6.71 -3.01
N HIS A 81 -15.03 5.96 -3.78
CA HIS A 81 -16.10 5.14 -3.25
C HIS A 81 -15.51 3.82 -2.76
N TRP A 82 -15.98 3.33 -1.60
CA TRP A 82 -15.66 1.96 -1.23
C TRP A 82 -16.44 1.02 -2.14
N ALA A 83 -15.78 -0.01 -2.64
CA ALA A 83 -16.38 -0.98 -3.54
C ALA A 83 -16.20 -2.40 -2.98
N ASP A 84 -16.98 -3.34 -3.49
CA ASP A 84 -16.83 -4.75 -3.19
C ASP A 84 -15.67 -5.39 -3.99
N PHE A 85 -15.53 -6.72 -3.85
CA PHE A 85 -14.48 -7.49 -4.54
C PHE A 85 -14.59 -7.42 -6.08
N ASN A 86 -15.79 -7.23 -6.62
CA ASN A 86 -16.03 -7.06 -8.05
C ASN A 86 -15.85 -5.61 -8.53
N ASN A 87 -15.38 -4.73 -7.64
CA ASN A 87 -15.24 -3.30 -7.88
C ASN A 87 -16.58 -2.57 -8.12
N GLU A 88 -17.68 -3.11 -7.58
CA GLU A 88 -18.99 -2.46 -7.60
C GLU A 88 -19.10 -1.51 -6.39
N PRO A 89 -19.38 -0.22 -6.60
CA PRO A 89 -19.49 0.75 -5.51
C PRO A 89 -20.55 0.37 -4.49
N ILE A 90 -20.20 0.48 -3.22
CA ILE A 90 -21.11 0.27 -2.09
C ILE A 90 -21.61 1.64 -1.63
N ASN A 91 -22.86 1.94 -2.00
CA ASN A 91 -23.47 3.25 -1.74
C ASN A 91 -24.30 3.31 -0.46
N ASP A 92 -24.85 2.18 0.00
CA ASP A 92 -25.63 2.09 1.24
C ASP A 92 -24.77 2.40 2.46
N TRP A 93 -25.15 3.42 3.24
CA TRP A 93 -24.38 3.85 4.41
C TRP A 93 -24.21 2.76 5.48
N LYS A 94 -25.20 1.87 5.65
CA LYS A 94 -25.13 0.78 6.63
C LYS A 94 -24.06 -0.24 6.20
N LYS A 95 -23.99 -0.53 4.90
CA LYS A 95 -22.95 -1.41 4.34
C LYS A 95 -21.58 -0.75 4.44
N VAL A 96 -21.44 0.53 4.13
CA VAL A 96 -20.18 1.27 4.29
C VAL A 96 -19.76 1.27 5.76
N ALA A 97 -20.68 1.55 6.69
CA ALA A 97 -20.39 1.51 8.11
C ALA A 97 -19.94 0.12 8.60
N SER A 98 -20.56 -0.95 8.10
CA SER A 98 -20.22 -2.32 8.50
C SER A 98 -18.97 -2.89 7.82
N LEU A 99 -18.59 -2.41 6.64
CA LEU A 99 -17.44 -2.88 5.88
C LEU A 99 -16.24 -1.97 6.06
N LEU A 100 -16.30 -0.72 5.59
CA LEU A 100 -15.18 0.24 5.64
C LEU A 100 -14.90 0.74 7.06
N LEU A 101 -15.94 1.07 7.82
CA LEU A 101 -15.83 1.68 9.15
C LEU A 101 -15.93 0.67 10.30
N SER A 102 -16.01 -0.63 10.00
CA SER A 102 -15.93 -1.67 11.03
C SER A 102 -14.60 -1.58 11.77
N ILE A 103 -14.57 -1.95 13.04
CA ILE A 103 -13.35 -1.90 13.86
C ILE A 103 -12.17 -2.62 13.16
N PRO A 104 -12.31 -3.87 12.67
CA PRO A 104 -11.19 -4.55 12.00
C PRO A 104 -10.71 -3.81 10.75
N MET A 105 -11.64 -3.32 9.93
CA MET A 105 -11.30 -2.66 8.67
C MET A 105 -10.70 -1.26 8.90
N ALA A 106 -11.27 -0.48 9.82
CA ALA A 106 -10.72 0.83 10.19
C ALA A 106 -9.27 0.71 10.70
N HIS A 107 -8.98 -0.30 11.55
CA HIS A 107 -7.62 -0.59 11.99
C HIS A 107 -6.69 -0.95 10.84
N GLN A 108 -7.15 -1.79 9.90
CA GLN A 108 -6.36 -2.16 8.72
C GLN A 108 -6.12 -0.96 7.81
N LEU A 109 -7.16 -0.16 7.56
CA LEU A 109 -7.06 1.03 6.70
C LEU A 109 -6.00 2.00 7.22
N ILE A 110 -6.04 2.31 8.51
CA ILE A 110 -5.08 3.23 9.15
C ILE A 110 -3.70 2.59 9.30
N GLY A 111 -3.62 1.34 9.78
CA GLY A 111 -2.34 0.70 10.09
C GLY A 111 -1.58 0.17 8.88
N TYR A 112 -2.29 -0.23 7.81
CA TYR A 112 -1.66 -0.95 6.70
C TYR A 112 -1.97 -0.36 5.31
N TYR A 113 -3.12 0.29 5.12
CA TYR A 113 -3.60 0.70 3.79
C TYR A 113 -3.69 2.22 3.61
N THR A 114 -3.12 2.97 4.54
CA THR A 114 -2.76 4.38 4.38
C THR A 114 -1.23 4.45 4.29
N VAL A 115 -0.73 5.13 3.28
CA VAL A 115 0.70 5.19 2.94
C VAL A 115 1.14 6.65 3.01
N ALA A 116 2.22 6.92 3.74
CA ALA A 116 2.89 8.20 3.64
C ALA A 116 3.70 8.24 2.32
N ASP A 117 3.57 9.30 1.58
CA ASP A 117 4.36 9.56 0.38
C ASP A 117 5.33 10.71 0.67
N ASP A 118 6.58 10.37 0.90
CA ASP A 118 7.62 11.34 1.25
C ASP A 118 7.96 12.28 0.08
N ALA A 119 7.72 11.87 -1.17
CA ALA A 119 7.97 12.71 -2.33
C ALA A 119 6.98 13.87 -2.42
N ASP A 120 5.71 13.61 -2.11
CA ASP A 120 4.65 14.61 -2.14
C ASP A 120 4.38 15.22 -0.76
N GLY A 121 4.91 14.61 0.32
CA GLY A 121 4.66 15.01 1.70
C GLY A 121 3.21 14.80 2.17
N VAL A 122 2.47 13.86 1.56
CA VAL A 122 1.05 13.63 1.82
C VAL A 122 0.75 12.18 2.14
N LEU A 123 -0.36 11.95 2.83
CA LEU A 123 -0.92 10.62 2.99
C LEU A 123 -1.71 10.23 1.75
N LYS A 124 -1.59 8.95 1.36
CA LYS A 124 -2.39 8.32 0.31
C LYS A 124 -3.13 7.13 0.89
N VAL A 125 -4.44 7.11 0.78
CA VAL A 125 -5.26 5.97 1.18
C VAL A 125 -5.51 5.05 -0.02
N MET A 126 -5.39 3.74 0.18
CA MET A 126 -5.60 2.77 -0.88
C MET A 126 -7.08 2.69 -1.28
N ARG A 127 -7.32 2.49 -2.58
CA ARG A 127 -8.64 2.18 -3.12
C ARG A 127 -9.05 0.74 -2.75
N SER A 128 -10.34 0.47 -2.73
CA SER A 128 -10.88 -0.85 -2.37
C SER A 128 -10.24 -2.00 -3.16
N TYR A 129 -10.12 -1.88 -4.49
CA TYR A 129 -9.50 -2.93 -5.30
C TYR A 129 -8.01 -3.15 -5.01
N GLN A 130 -7.28 -2.10 -4.61
CA GLN A 130 -5.88 -2.22 -4.18
C GLN A 130 -5.80 -2.98 -2.85
N TYR A 131 -6.70 -2.68 -1.92
CA TYR A 131 -6.85 -3.43 -0.67
C TYR A 131 -7.11 -4.92 -0.95
N TYR A 132 -8.09 -5.24 -1.80
CA TYR A 132 -8.40 -6.63 -2.12
C TYR A 132 -7.24 -7.35 -2.80
N ALA A 133 -6.53 -6.66 -3.70
CA ALA A 133 -5.34 -7.22 -4.36
C ALA A 133 -4.23 -7.52 -3.35
N ALA A 134 -3.86 -6.57 -2.51
CA ALA A 134 -2.82 -6.74 -1.49
C ALA A 134 -3.18 -7.85 -0.49
N ASN A 135 -4.45 -7.92 -0.09
CA ASN A 135 -4.96 -8.95 0.80
C ASN A 135 -4.90 -10.35 0.16
N ALA A 136 -5.33 -10.47 -1.09
CA ALA A 136 -5.28 -11.73 -1.84
C ALA A 136 -3.84 -12.24 -2.01
N ILE A 137 -2.89 -11.34 -2.28
CA ILE A 137 -1.47 -11.67 -2.37
C ILE A 137 -0.96 -12.16 -1.01
N SER A 138 -1.20 -11.42 0.06
CA SER A 138 -0.77 -11.78 1.42
C SER A 138 -1.35 -13.13 1.85
N ASP A 139 -2.64 -13.35 1.62
CA ASP A 139 -3.32 -14.60 1.92
C ASP A 139 -2.76 -15.79 1.11
N LYS A 140 -2.44 -15.57 -0.16
CA LYS A 140 -1.83 -16.61 -1.00
C LYS A 140 -0.48 -17.02 -0.44
N ILE A 141 0.37 -16.06 -0.07
CA ILE A 141 1.70 -16.34 0.48
C ILE A 141 1.59 -17.06 1.82
N LYS A 142 0.74 -16.58 2.72
CA LYS A 142 0.50 -17.20 4.03
C LYS A 142 0.04 -18.67 3.93
N LYS A 143 -0.76 -18.99 2.93
CA LYS A 143 -1.29 -20.34 2.68
C LYS A 143 -0.37 -21.19 1.82
N THR A 144 0.75 -20.68 1.33
CA THR A 144 1.65 -21.40 0.43
C THR A 144 2.39 -22.52 1.16
N ASN A 145 2.31 -23.72 0.62
CA ASN A 145 3.16 -24.84 1.06
C ASN A 145 4.55 -24.74 0.39
N TRP A 146 5.50 -24.17 1.09
CA TRP A 146 6.87 -23.94 0.59
C TRP A 146 7.65 -25.22 0.25
N LYS A 147 7.16 -26.40 0.67
CA LYS A 147 7.75 -27.69 0.32
C LYS A 147 7.22 -28.25 -1.00
N ASP A 148 6.10 -27.75 -1.47
CA ASP A 148 5.49 -28.15 -2.72
C ASP A 148 6.05 -27.32 -3.87
N LYS A 149 6.91 -27.97 -4.69
CA LYS A 149 7.51 -27.36 -5.87
C LYS A 149 6.51 -26.98 -6.97
N ASN A 150 5.28 -27.51 -6.91
CA ASN A 150 4.21 -27.20 -7.83
C ASN A 150 3.32 -26.06 -7.33
N SER A 151 3.63 -25.48 -6.16
CA SER A 151 2.90 -24.33 -5.66
C SER A 151 3.12 -23.14 -6.57
N LEU A 152 2.09 -22.78 -7.33
CA LEU A 152 2.13 -21.64 -8.25
C LEU A 152 1.80 -20.34 -7.51
N GLY A 153 2.40 -19.26 -7.97
CA GLY A 153 2.06 -17.89 -7.55
C GLY A 153 0.66 -17.46 -8.02
N GLY A 154 0.54 -16.26 -8.45
CA GLY A 154 -0.68 -15.69 -8.99
C GLY A 154 -0.36 -14.46 -9.84
N TYR A 155 -1.39 -13.84 -10.36
CA TYR A 155 -1.28 -12.57 -11.08
C TYR A 155 -2.40 -11.63 -10.66
N ILE A 156 -2.11 -10.34 -10.74
CA ILE A 156 -3.10 -9.27 -10.55
C ILE A 156 -3.14 -8.46 -11.84
N TRP A 157 -4.35 -8.32 -12.38
CA TRP A 157 -4.56 -7.52 -13.56
C TRP A 157 -4.91 -6.09 -13.16
N HIS A 158 -4.02 -5.16 -13.47
CA HIS A 158 -4.21 -3.74 -13.26
C HIS A 158 -4.24 -2.99 -14.59
N THR A 159 -5.13 -2.02 -14.73
CA THR A 159 -5.10 -1.06 -15.84
C THR A 159 -4.03 -0.01 -15.63
N THR A 160 -3.63 0.68 -16.69
CA THR A 160 -2.72 1.82 -16.61
C THR A 160 -3.30 2.91 -15.71
N GLY A 161 -2.47 3.50 -14.85
CA GLY A 161 -2.90 4.56 -13.92
C GLY A 161 -3.72 4.10 -12.70
N SER A 162 -3.92 2.79 -12.52
CA SER A 162 -4.68 2.25 -11.39
C SER A 162 -3.89 2.14 -10.08
N GLY A 163 -2.63 2.59 -10.05
CA GLY A 163 -1.78 2.54 -8.85
C GLY A 163 -1.12 1.17 -8.63
N LYS A 164 -0.68 0.51 -9.70
CA LYS A 164 0.08 -0.77 -9.62
C LYS A 164 1.25 -0.69 -8.65
N THR A 165 2.05 0.36 -8.75
CA THR A 165 3.24 0.57 -7.93
C THR A 165 2.91 0.57 -6.44
N MET A 166 1.88 1.30 -6.02
CA MET A 166 1.43 1.33 -4.63
C MET A 166 0.92 -0.05 -4.16
N THR A 167 0.16 -0.74 -5.00
CA THR A 167 -0.36 -2.08 -4.68
C THR A 167 0.77 -3.09 -4.51
N SER A 168 1.74 -3.11 -5.44
CA SER A 168 2.88 -4.03 -5.40
C SER A 168 3.82 -3.72 -4.24
N PHE A 169 4.12 -2.44 -3.99
CA PHE A 169 4.91 -2.01 -2.84
C PHE A 169 4.26 -2.45 -1.52
N LYS A 170 2.98 -2.14 -1.34
CA LYS A 170 2.28 -2.48 -0.10
C LYS A 170 2.19 -3.98 0.12
N SER A 171 1.96 -4.74 -0.94
CA SER A 171 2.01 -6.20 -0.86
C SER A 171 3.38 -6.71 -0.43
N ALA A 172 4.47 -6.17 -1.00
CA ALA A 172 5.83 -6.52 -0.64
C ALA A 172 6.13 -6.20 0.83
N GLN A 173 5.76 -5.01 1.29
CA GLN A 173 5.92 -4.58 2.67
C GLN A 173 5.15 -5.48 3.65
N LEU A 174 3.88 -5.80 3.36
CA LEU A 174 3.07 -6.68 4.19
C LEU A 174 3.68 -8.07 4.31
N ILE A 175 4.17 -8.66 3.22
CA ILE A 175 4.82 -9.98 3.21
C ILE A 175 6.13 -9.93 4.00
N ALA A 176 6.95 -8.90 3.82
CA ALA A 176 8.20 -8.74 4.55
C ALA A 176 7.96 -8.60 6.07
N ASN A 177 6.97 -7.81 6.46
CA ASN A 177 6.66 -7.55 7.86
C ASN A 177 5.99 -8.73 8.56
N SER A 178 5.19 -9.54 7.84
CA SER A 178 4.54 -10.73 8.40
C SER A 178 5.51 -11.89 8.65
N LYS A 179 6.70 -11.85 8.05
CA LYS A 179 7.70 -12.93 8.07
C LYS A 179 7.20 -14.24 7.43
N ASP A 180 6.20 -14.16 6.57
CA ASP A 180 5.70 -15.30 5.80
C ASP A 180 6.69 -15.71 4.69
N ALA A 181 7.61 -14.83 4.32
CA ALA A 181 8.74 -15.09 3.43
C ALA A 181 10.06 -14.59 4.05
N ASP A 182 11.17 -15.20 3.66
CA ASP A 182 12.52 -14.80 4.09
C ASP A 182 13.08 -13.70 3.19
N LYS A 183 12.62 -13.65 1.93
CA LYS A 183 12.96 -12.64 0.93
C LYS A 183 11.75 -12.28 0.09
N VAL A 184 11.61 -10.99 -0.18
CA VAL A 184 10.65 -10.45 -1.14
C VAL A 184 11.45 -9.68 -2.19
N ILE A 185 11.43 -10.15 -3.42
CA ILE A 185 12.22 -9.59 -4.52
C ILE A 185 11.26 -8.92 -5.49
N PHE A 186 11.36 -7.61 -5.59
CA PHE A 186 10.63 -6.85 -6.59
C PHE A 186 11.48 -6.73 -7.86
N LEU A 187 10.99 -7.33 -8.93
CA LEU A 187 11.64 -7.32 -10.24
C LEU A 187 11.03 -6.26 -11.14
N MET A 188 11.87 -5.33 -11.58
CA MET A 188 11.53 -4.26 -12.50
C MET A 188 12.21 -4.46 -13.84
N ASP A 189 11.64 -3.92 -14.91
CA ASP A 189 12.36 -3.82 -16.20
C ASP A 189 13.59 -2.90 -16.03
N ARG A 190 14.62 -3.15 -16.84
CA ARG A 190 15.90 -2.42 -16.78
C ARG A 190 15.74 -0.91 -16.96
N ILE A 191 14.81 -0.51 -17.82
CA ILE A 191 14.56 0.91 -18.14
C ILE A 191 13.95 1.65 -16.95
N GLU A 192 13.20 0.95 -16.10
CA GLU A 192 12.45 1.53 -14.98
C GLU A 192 13.26 1.69 -13.69
N LEU A 193 14.42 1.02 -13.57
CA LEU A 193 15.29 1.15 -12.37
C LEU A 193 15.86 2.56 -12.15
N GLY A 194 15.95 3.37 -13.20
CA GLY A 194 16.36 4.78 -13.11
C GLY A 194 15.21 5.78 -13.08
N THR A 195 13.96 5.28 -13.10
CA THR A 195 12.75 6.06 -13.38
C THR A 195 11.78 6.11 -12.21
N GLN A 196 10.60 6.56 -12.50
CA GLN A 196 9.50 6.89 -11.62
C GLN A 196 9.17 5.79 -10.60
N SER A 197 9.13 4.51 -10.99
CA SER A 197 8.72 3.43 -10.10
C SER A 197 9.66 3.20 -8.91
N LEU A 198 10.98 3.30 -9.10
CA LEU A 198 11.93 3.18 -7.97
C LEU A 198 11.84 4.38 -7.02
N GLN A 199 11.63 5.59 -7.58
CA GLN A 199 11.42 6.78 -6.77
C GLN A 199 10.12 6.68 -5.98
N GLU A 200 9.04 6.21 -6.61
CA GLU A 200 7.76 5.96 -5.94
C GLU A 200 7.91 4.89 -4.84
N TYR A 201 8.64 3.80 -5.11
CA TYR A 201 8.91 2.77 -4.09
C TYR A 201 9.65 3.33 -2.88
N ARG A 202 10.66 4.17 -3.11
CA ARG A 202 11.40 4.83 -2.02
C ARG A 202 10.55 5.85 -1.28
N ALA A 203 9.69 6.56 -1.99
CA ALA A 203 8.78 7.53 -1.40
C ALA A 203 7.72 6.88 -0.50
N PHE A 204 7.35 5.62 -0.76
CA PHE A 204 6.40 4.86 0.05
C PHE A 204 7.06 4.06 1.19
N ALA A 205 8.38 3.94 1.18
CA ALA A 205 9.11 3.21 2.21
C ALA A 205 9.16 4.03 3.50
N ASP A 206 8.80 3.39 4.61
CA ASP A 206 9.05 3.97 5.93
C ASP A 206 10.57 4.06 6.18
N ALA A 207 10.99 4.95 7.06
CA ALA A 207 12.41 5.11 7.43
C ALA A 207 13.06 3.81 7.95
N SER A 208 12.25 2.83 8.37
CA SER A 208 12.66 1.48 8.77
C SER A 208 12.70 0.47 7.61
N ASP A 209 12.09 0.80 6.47
CA ASP A 209 12.05 -0.06 5.30
C ASP A 209 13.25 0.23 4.41
N ASP A 210 14.29 -0.59 4.53
CA ASP A 210 15.48 -0.48 3.70
C ASP A 210 15.18 -1.00 2.26
N VAL A 211 14.44 -0.19 1.49
CA VAL A 211 14.25 -0.42 0.04
C VAL A 211 15.56 -0.15 -0.66
N GLN A 212 16.41 -1.15 -0.70
CA GLN A 212 17.73 -1.01 -1.31
C GLN A 212 17.70 -1.49 -2.76
N ALA A 213 17.90 -0.56 -3.67
CA ALA A 213 18.27 -0.92 -5.04
C ALA A 213 19.64 -1.61 -5.03
N THR A 214 19.75 -2.68 -5.80
CA THR A 214 21.04 -3.35 -5.99
C THR A 214 21.85 -2.61 -7.06
N GLU A 215 23.04 -2.14 -6.68
CA GLU A 215 23.92 -1.43 -7.63
C GLU A 215 24.53 -2.40 -8.64
N ASN A 216 24.91 -3.59 -8.20
CA ASN A 216 25.50 -4.63 -9.05
C ASN A 216 25.08 -6.05 -8.59
N THR A 217 25.45 -7.07 -9.37
CA THR A 217 25.09 -8.48 -9.11
C THR A 217 25.70 -8.99 -7.80
N GLY A 218 26.92 -8.60 -7.45
CA GLY A 218 27.57 -9.01 -6.20
C GLY A 218 26.83 -8.52 -4.96
N VAL A 219 26.35 -7.28 -4.97
CA VAL A 219 25.49 -6.73 -3.89
C VAL A 219 24.17 -7.50 -3.80
N LEU A 220 23.56 -7.85 -4.95
CA LEU A 220 22.35 -8.65 -4.97
C LEU A 220 22.57 -10.02 -4.31
N VAL A 221 23.64 -10.73 -4.67
CA VAL A 221 23.99 -12.04 -4.09
C VAL A 221 24.21 -11.92 -2.57
N THR A 222 24.91 -10.88 -2.13
CA THR A 222 25.13 -10.63 -0.69
C THR A 222 23.82 -10.45 0.05
N LYS A 223 22.89 -9.66 -0.49
CA LYS A 223 21.57 -9.44 0.11
C LYS A 223 20.70 -10.70 0.13
N LEU A 224 20.74 -11.50 -0.94
CA LEU A 224 20.02 -12.78 -1.00
C LEU A 224 20.49 -13.76 0.08
N LYS A 225 21.79 -13.80 0.37
CA LYS A 225 22.36 -14.66 1.41
C LYS A 225 22.09 -14.14 2.83
N SER A 226 21.98 -12.83 2.99
CA SER A 226 21.81 -12.19 4.30
C SER A 226 20.57 -12.70 5.05
N ASN A 227 20.68 -12.82 6.38
CA ASN A 227 19.54 -13.04 7.27
C ASN A 227 19.11 -11.76 8.00
N ASP A 228 19.73 -10.63 7.69
CA ASP A 228 19.36 -9.34 8.24
C ASP A 228 17.96 -8.95 7.74
N PRO A 229 17.02 -8.58 8.63
CA PRO A 229 15.70 -8.10 8.26
C PRO A 229 15.71 -6.91 7.30
N ALA A 230 16.71 -6.03 7.38
CA ALA A 230 16.91 -4.91 6.45
C ALA A 230 17.10 -5.36 4.98
N ASN A 231 17.50 -6.61 4.77
CA ASN A 231 17.64 -7.20 3.44
C ASN A 231 16.48 -8.15 3.07
N THR A 232 15.32 -8.04 3.71
CA THR A 232 14.16 -8.85 3.37
C THR A 232 13.51 -8.37 2.08
N LEU A 233 13.31 -7.06 1.92
CA LEU A 233 12.77 -6.45 0.70
C LEU A 233 13.91 -5.97 -0.20
N ILE A 234 14.00 -6.56 -1.39
CA ILE A 234 15.05 -6.28 -2.38
C ILE A 234 14.39 -5.80 -3.68
N VAL A 235 14.84 -4.66 -4.19
CA VAL A 235 14.44 -4.15 -5.51
C VAL A 235 15.60 -4.35 -6.49
N THR A 236 15.33 -5.03 -7.60
CA THR A 236 16.36 -5.30 -8.63
C THR A 236 15.76 -5.40 -10.02
N SER A 237 16.60 -5.40 -11.06
CA SER A 237 16.15 -5.62 -12.42
C SER A 237 16.14 -7.10 -12.79
N ILE A 238 15.23 -7.46 -13.71
CA ILE A 238 15.18 -8.80 -14.32
C ILE A 238 16.57 -9.18 -14.87
N GLN A 239 17.26 -8.25 -15.54
CA GLN A 239 18.58 -8.49 -16.11
C GLN A 239 19.65 -8.79 -15.04
N LYS A 240 19.67 -8.04 -13.92
CA LYS A 240 20.63 -8.32 -12.84
C LYS A 240 20.34 -9.68 -12.19
N MET A 241 19.05 -10.02 -12.07
CA MET A 241 18.64 -11.32 -11.56
C MET A 241 19.05 -12.46 -12.48
N SER A 242 18.94 -12.29 -13.80
CA SER A 242 19.38 -13.30 -14.78
C SER A 242 20.90 -13.47 -14.85
N ASN A 243 21.66 -12.41 -14.55
CA ASN A 243 23.12 -12.44 -14.60
C ASN A 243 23.77 -13.11 -13.37
N ILE A 244 23.00 -13.49 -12.36
CA ILE A 244 23.54 -14.19 -11.16
C ILE A 244 24.30 -15.49 -11.51
N ASN A 245 23.99 -16.12 -12.64
CA ASN A 245 24.61 -17.34 -13.10
C ASN A 245 25.85 -17.14 -14.02
N SER A 246 26.26 -15.88 -14.27
CA SER A 246 27.46 -15.62 -15.07
C SER A 246 28.72 -15.97 -14.27
N GLU A 247 29.72 -16.58 -14.94
CA GLU A 247 30.92 -17.14 -14.32
C GLU A 247 31.79 -16.11 -13.56
N GLU A 248 31.67 -14.82 -13.86
CA GLU A 248 32.42 -13.74 -13.20
C GLU A 248 31.88 -13.33 -11.81
N ASP A 249 30.56 -13.47 -11.60
CA ASP A 249 29.89 -13.17 -10.32
C ASP A 249 29.21 -14.42 -9.75
N GLY A 250 29.59 -15.60 -10.20
CA GLY A 250 28.90 -16.87 -10.01
C GLY A 250 28.70 -17.27 -8.56
N LEU A 251 27.47 -17.72 -8.27
CA LEU A 251 27.15 -18.36 -7.01
C LEU A 251 27.94 -19.67 -6.88
N ASN A 252 28.67 -19.85 -5.80
CA ASN A 252 29.22 -21.14 -5.47
C ASN A 252 28.11 -22.10 -4.97
N SER A 253 28.42 -23.40 -4.91
CA SER A 253 27.44 -24.42 -4.51
C SER A 253 26.85 -24.17 -3.12
N LYS A 254 27.59 -23.58 -2.19
CA LYS A 254 27.12 -23.22 -0.84
C LYS A 254 26.17 -22.04 -0.89
N ASP A 255 26.40 -21.05 -1.74
CA ASP A 255 25.54 -19.91 -1.94
C ASP A 255 24.19 -20.32 -2.52
N ILE A 256 24.21 -21.23 -3.50
CA ILE A 256 23.00 -21.80 -4.11
C ILE A 256 22.21 -22.56 -3.05
N GLU A 257 22.84 -23.38 -2.22
CA GLU A 257 22.17 -24.09 -1.14
C GLU A 257 21.55 -23.14 -0.11
N LEU A 258 22.28 -22.11 0.32
CA LEU A 258 21.79 -21.10 1.25
C LEU A 258 20.56 -20.35 0.73
N ILE A 259 20.59 -19.96 -0.55
CA ILE A 259 19.50 -19.20 -1.17
C ILE A 259 18.29 -20.12 -1.44
N SER A 260 18.52 -21.34 -1.93
CA SER A 260 17.45 -22.30 -2.25
C SER A 260 16.64 -22.78 -1.05
N ASN A 261 17.22 -22.69 0.15
CA ASN A 261 16.53 -23.02 1.40
C ASN A 261 15.67 -21.88 1.94
N LYS A 262 15.72 -20.68 1.35
CA LYS A 262 14.90 -19.54 1.76
C LYS A 262 13.54 -19.55 1.07
N ARG A 263 12.54 -19.07 1.78
CA ARG A 263 11.21 -18.77 1.22
C ARG A 263 11.29 -17.45 0.47
N ILE A 264 11.29 -17.51 -0.86
CA ILE A 264 11.48 -16.33 -1.71
C ILE A 264 10.19 -16.04 -2.48
N VAL A 265 9.71 -14.80 -2.39
CA VAL A 265 8.60 -14.28 -3.17
C VAL A 265 9.16 -13.33 -4.22
N PHE A 266 8.79 -13.56 -5.48
CA PHE A 266 9.05 -12.63 -6.57
C PHE A 266 7.78 -11.84 -6.88
N ILE A 267 7.89 -10.52 -6.93
CA ILE A 267 6.88 -9.61 -7.44
C ILE A 267 7.42 -9.03 -8.74
N VAL A 268 6.77 -9.35 -9.85
CA VAL A 268 7.22 -8.94 -11.18
C VAL A 268 6.25 -7.88 -11.69
N ASP A 269 6.74 -6.66 -11.86
CA ASP A 269 5.99 -5.60 -12.55
C ASP A 269 6.10 -5.77 -14.06
N GLU A 270 5.06 -5.36 -14.80
CA GLU A 270 4.99 -5.46 -16.26
C GLU A 270 5.33 -6.87 -16.78
N ALA A 271 4.83 -7.92 -16.11
CA ALA A 271 5.16 -9.33 -16.40
C ALA A 271 4.92 -9.77 -17.85
N HIS A 272 4.15 -8.99 -18.63
CA HIS A 272 3.95 -9.24 -20.05
C HIS A 272 5.17 -8.91 -20.93
N ARG A 273 6.18 -8.23 -20.36
CA ARG A 273 7.44 -7.88 -21.02
C ARG A 273 8.61 -8.78 -20.62
N SER A 274 8.39 -9.68 -19.64
CA SER A 274 9.42 -10.58 -19.09
C SER A 274 9.43 -11.93 -19.80
#